data_17c27387a53c83230202bc1c048cdda2
#
_entry.id   17c27387a53c83230202bc1c048cdda2
#
_cell.length_a   1.000
_cell.length_b   1.000
_cell.length_c   1.000
_cell.angle_alpha   90.00
_cell.angle_beta   90.00
_cell.angle_gamma   90.00
#
_symmetry.space_group_name_H-M   'P 1'
#
loop_
_entity.id
_entity.type
_entity.pdbx_description
1 polymer ?
#
loop_
_entity_poly.entity_id
_entity_poly.type
_entity_poly.pdbx_seq_one_letter_code
_entity_poly.pdbx_strand_id
1 'polypeptide(L)'
;MPKETKKIKSKLYKPKIENEKDFYNAINRALKTTDHRDALLSIIKEFEGYKKFMSENLIASSVPSDKILMFRFIYQLKEKVWKDIEIYGDQSLERLAEYIIDEMGWDNDHLHAFFFPEKRNGGIWEWYTSYEIGSAGVDNDQFPILHTDEVLVLSIDYSKHPRLGFVFDFGDDHRFVMEYKGLRDADKNEKKDNFPKVVDQRGVAPEQYPDYVD
;
A
#
# COMPACT_ATOMS: atom_id res chain seq x y z
N MET A 1 20.39 15.68 38.74
CA MET A 1 19.13 16.24 38.17
C MET A 1 18.69 15.36 37.06
N PRO A 2 17.50 14.71 37.09
CA PRO A 2 17.02 13.91 35.99
C PRO A 2 16.65 14.85 34.84
N LYS A 3 17.17 14.58 33.63
CA LYS A 3 16.77 15.29 32.42
C LYS A 3 15.30 14.98 32.16
N GLU A 4 14.45 15.98 32.20
CA GLU A 4 13.07 15.89 31.73
C GLU A 4 13.09 15.44 30.27
N THR A 5 12.64 14.22 30.04
CA THR A 5 12.37 13.71 28.72
C THR A 5 11.17 14.49 28.19
N LYS A 6 11.38 15.46 27.30
CA LYS A 6 10.30 16.13 26.59
C LYS A 6 9.45 15.04 25.91
N LYS A 7 8.24 14.80 26.42
CA LYS A 7 7.24 13.98 25.74
C LYS A 7 6.95 14.64 24.39
N ILE A 8 7.40 14.02 23.33
CA ILE A 8 7.03 14.41 21.96
C ILE A 8 5.51 14.23 21.88
N LYS A 9 4.77 15.31 21.62
CA LYS A 9 3.32 15.23 21.44
C LYS A 9 3.06 14.48 20.14
N SER A 10 2.43 13.32 20.21
CA SER A 10 1.96 12.60 19.01
C SER A 10 0.90 13.42 18.30
N LYS A 11 0.95 13.45 16.97
CA LYS A 11 -0.07 14.02 16.10
C LYS A 11 -0.83 12.88 15.42
N LEU A 12 -2.15 13.00 15.34
CA LEU A 12 -2.94 12.08 14.51
C LEU A 12 -2.72 12.39 13.05
N TYR A 13 -2.34 11.38 12.30
CA TYR A 13 -2.20 11.40 10.85
C TYR A 13 -3.35 10.59 10.25
N LYS A 14 -3.96 11.11 9.19
CA LYS A 14 -4.93 10.40 8.35
C LYS A 14 -4.57 10.65 6.89
N PRO A 15 -4.42 9.61 6.07
CA PRO A 15 -4.16 9.73 4.64
C PRO A 15 -5.24 10.58 3.95
N LYS A 16 -4.84 11.31 2.90
CA LYS A 16 -5.74 12.15 2.09
C LYS A 16 -5.43 11.94 0.63
N ILE A 17 -6.47 11.93 -0.19
CA ILE A 17 -6.34 11.91 -1.64
C ILE A 17 -5.91 13.32 -2.08
N GLU A 18 -4.78 13.42 -2.73
CA GLU A 18 -4.35 14.64 -3.40
C GLU A 18 -5.19 14.87 -4.68
N ASN A 19 -5.18 16.08 -5.21
CA ASN A 19 -5.85 16.45 -6.48
C ASN A 19 -7.40 16.24 -6.52
N GLU A 20 -8.05 15.81 -5.43
CA GLU A 20 -9.50 15.60 -5.38
C GLU A 20 -10.28 16.82 -5.88
N LYS A 21 -9.90 18.01 -5.44
CA LYS A 21 -10.55 19.27 -5.86
C LYS A 21 -10.39 19.54 -7.34
N ASP A 22 -9.23 19.27 -7.89
CA ASP A 22 -8.93 19.52 -9.30
C ASP A 22 -9.66 18.52 -10.20
N PHE A 23 -9.76 17.27 -9.75
CA PHE A 23 -10.61 16.26 -10.39
C PHE A 23 -12.07 16.73 -10.51
N TYR A 24 -12.72 17.15 -9.42
CA TYR A 24 -14.10 17.64 -9.48
C TYR A 24 -14.23 18.89 -10.34
N ASN A 25 -13.28 19.79 -10.32
CA ASN A 25 -13.28 20.97 -11.17
C ASN A 25 -13.21 20.59 -12.65
N ALA A 26 -12.37 19.63 -13.00
CA ALA A 26 -12.23 19.13 -14.37
C ALA A 26 -13.53 18.44 -14.85
N ILE A 27 -14.06 17.51 -14.07
CA ILE A 27 -15.31 16.81 -14.37
C ILE A 27 -16.48 17.78 -14.53
N ASN A 28 -16.63 18.75 -13.62
CA ASN A 28 -17.72 19.74 -13.67
C ASN A 28 -17.63 20.67 -14.91
N ARG A 29 -16.42 20.93 -15.40
CA ARG A 29 -16.22 21.63 -16.68
C ARG A 29 -16.64 20.78 -17.86
N ALA A 30 -16.17 19.51 -17.89
CA ALA A 30 -16.48 18.58 -18.97
C ALA A 30 -17.99 18.30 -19.09
N LEU A 31 -18.70 18.15 -17.97
CA LEU A 31 -20.17 17.92 -17.94
C LEU A 31 -20.99 19.02 -18.61
N LYS A 32 -20.43 20.23 -18.81
CA LYS A 32 -21.11 21.35 -19.47
C LYS A 32 -21.06 21.29 -21.01
N THR A 33 -20.10 20.53 -21.55
CA THR A 33 -19.76 20.58 -22.99
C THR A 33 -19.73 19.20 -23.67
N THR A 34 -19.88 18.11 -22.90
CA THR A 34 -19.76 16.74 -23.45
C THR A 34 -21.10 16.10 -23.74
N ASP A 35 -21.12 15.28 -24.79
CA ASP A 35 -22.23 14.34 -25.08
C ASP A 35 -22.09 13.02 -24.29
N HIS A 36 -20.94 12.78 -23.63
CA HIS A 36 -20.65 11.57 -22.83
C HIS A 36 -20.95 11.77 -21.34
N ARG A 37 -22.06 12.41 -21.04
CA ARG A 37 -22.44 12.75 -19.66
C ARG A 37 -22.52 11.55 -18.72
N ASP A 38 -23.10 10.44 -19.20
CA ASP A 38 -23.28 9.23 -18.38
C ASP A 38 -21.94 8.57 -18.01
N ALA A 39 -20.96 8.60 -18.90
CA ALA A 39 -19.61 8.10 -18.61
C ALA A 39 -18.95 8.92 -17.48
N LEU A 40 -19.03 10.25 -17.54
CA LEU A 40 -18.48 11.11 -16.48
C LEU A 40 -19.20 10.92 -15.14
N LEU A 41 -20.50 10.70 -15.15
CA LEU A 41 -21.25 10.41 -13.92
C LEU A 41 -20.88 9.04 -13.34
N SER A 42 -20.56 8.05 -14.18
CA SER A 42 -20.03 6.75 -13.73
C SER A 42 -18.68 6.92 -13.04
N ILE A 43 -17.76 7.67 -13.62
CA ILE A 43 -16.43 7.96 -13.02
C ILE A 43 -16.59 8.65 -11.65
N ILE A 44 -17.47 9.63 -11.52
CA ILE A 44 -17.77 10.26 -10.23
C ILE A 44 -18.25 9.23 -9.22
N LYS A 45 -19.18 8.35 -9.62
CA LYS A 45 -19.73 7.32 -8.74
C LYS A 45 -18.67 6.33 -8.27
N GLU A 46 -17.76 5.93 -9.16
CA GLU A 46 -16.64 5.06 -8.84
C GLU A 46 -15.66 5.71 -7.86
N PHE A 47 -15.34 6.99 -8.10
CA PHE A 47 -14.48 7.76 -7.19
C PHE A 47 -15.11 7.92 -5.80
N GLU A 48 -16.41 8.22 -5.71
CA GLU A 48 -17.12 8.27 -4.42
C GLU A 48 -17.12 6.91 -3.71
N GLY A 49 -17.26 5.81 -4.47
CA GLY A 49 -17.12 4.45 -3.95
C GLY A 49 -15.73 4.19 -3.37
N TYR A 50 -14.68 4.57 -4.11
CA TYR A 50 -13.30 4.50 -3.67
C TYR A 50 -13.04 5.29 -2.38
N LYS A 51 -13.46 6.55 -2.33
CA LYS A 51 -13.33 7.42 -1.15
C LYS A 51 -14.03 6.83 0.06
N LYS A 52 -15.25 6.33 -0.13
CA LYS A 52 -16.01 5.68 0.92
C LYS A 52 -15.27 4.46 1.45
N PHE A 53 -14.81 3.58 0.55
CA PHE A 53 -14.04 2.38 0.92
C PHE A 53 -12.80 2.77 1.74
N MET A 54 -11.98 3.70 1.26
CA MET A 54 -10.77 4.12 1.96
C MET A 54 -11.10 4.74 3.33
N SER A 55 -12.16 5.52 3.43
CA SER A 55 -12.59 6.13 4.71
C SER A 55 -13.02 5.11 5.77
N GLU A 56 -13.56 3.96 5.35
CA GLU A 56 -14.04 2.87 6.22
C GLU A 56 -12.94 1.87 6.59
N ASN A 57 -11.85 1.82 5.83
CA ASN A 57 -10.79 0.80 5.95
C ASN A 57 -9.42 1.38 6.32
N LEU A 58 -9.29 2.71 6.36
CA LEU A 58 -8.12 3.38 6.87
C LEU A 58 -8.42 4.07 8.20
N ILE A 59 -7.53 3.88 9.16
CA ILE A 59 -7.62 4.44 10.51
C ILE A 59 -6.61 5.58 10.68
N ALA A 60 -6.91 6.52 11.57
CA ALA A 60 -5.94 7.56 11.92
C ALA A 60 -4.83 6.98 12.80
N SER A 61 -3.59 7.30 12.46
CA SER A 61 -2.38 6.79 13.13
C SER A 61 -1.70 7.87 13.96
N SER A 62 -1.11 7.48 15.09
CA SER A 62 -0.25 8.37 15.88
C SER A 62 1.14 8.49 15.25
N VAL A 63 1.62 9.72 15.07
CA VAL A 63 2.96 10.02 14.56
C VAL A 63 3.69 10.92 15.58
N PRO A 64 4.91 10.58 16.03
CA PRO A 64 5.63 9.34 15.75
C PRO A 64 4.99 8.13 16.41
N SER A 65 5.24 6.93 15.87
CA SER A 65 4.79 5.66 16.42
C SER A 65 5.97 4.87 17.00
N ASP A 66 5.72 4.16 18.11
CA ASP A 66 6.63 3.16 18.69
C ASP A 66 6.19 1.72 18.35
N LYS A 67 5.22 1.57 17.46
CA LYS A 67 4.71 0.27 17.03
C LYS A 67 5.50 -0.24 15.84
N ILE A 68 5.84 -1.52 15.89
CA ILE A 68 6.45 -2.26 14.79
C ILE A 68 5.45 -3.31 14.32
N LEU A 69 5.16 -3.31 13.02
CA LEU A 69 4.30 -4.29 12.39
C LEU A 69 5.17 -5.34 11.68
N MET A 70 4.68 -6.57 11.64
CA MET A 70 5.30 -7.66 10.92
C MET A 70 4.38 -8.13 9.80
N PHE A 71 4.93 -8.27 8.61
CA PHE A 71 4.26 -8.76 7.41
C PHE A 71 5.03 -9.91 6.80
N ARG A 72 4.30 -10.90 6.25
CA ARG A 72 4.87 -11.93 5.38
C ARG A 72 4.51 -11.59 3.94
N PHE A 73 5.51 -11.36 3.10
CA PHE A 73 5.37 -11.26 1.66
C PHE A 73 5.61 -12.63 1.04
N ILE A 74 4.61 -13.14 0.33
CA ILE A 74 4.64 -14.46 -0.34
C ILE A 74 4.55 -14.21 -1.85
N TYR A 75 5.60 -14.56 -2.58
CA TYR A 75 5.63 -14.43 -4.04
C TYR A 75 4.76 -15.48 -4.70
N GLN A 76 3.78 -15.05 -5.53
CA GLN A 76 2.69 -15.92 -6.00
C GLN A 76 3.11 -16.93 -7.07
N LEU A 77 4.09 -16.61 -7.92
CA LEU A 77 4.56 -17.53 -8.96
C LEU A 77 5.43 -18.66 -8.41
N LYS A 78 5.98 -18.48 -7.22
CA LYS A 78 6.79 -19.47 -6.49
C LYS A 78 6.44 -19.43 -5.01
N GLU A 79 5.37 -20.09 -4.59
CA GLU A 79 4.85 -20.10 -3.22
C GLU A 79 5.87 -20.42 -2.12
N LYS A 80 7.01 -21.00 -2.48
CA LYS A 80 8.11 -21.29 -1.54
C LYS A 80 9.03 -20.09 -1.28
N VAL A 81 8.83 -18.97 -1.96
CA VAL A 81 9.60 -17.74 -1.74
C VAL A 81 8.78 -16.80 -0.91
N TRP A 82 9.24 -16.51 0.30
CA TRP A 82 8.61 -15.53 1.18
C TRP A 82 9.64 -14.86 2.08
N LYS A 83 9.30 -13.65 2.54
CA LYS A 83 10.06 -12.86 3.51
C LYS A 83 9.14 -12.31 4.59
N ASP A 84 9.56 -12.43 5.85
CA ASP A 84 8.94 -11.75 6.99
C ASP A 84 9.69 -10.45 7.24
N ILE A 85 8.96 -9.33 7.17
CA ILE A 85 9.51 -7.98 7.25
C ILE A 85 8.90 -7.27 8.44
N GLU A 86 9.72 -6.71 9.29
CA GLU A 86 9.33 -5.76 10.34
C GLU A 86 9.53 -4.31 9.85
N ILE A 87 8.55 -3.46 10.15
CA ILE A 87 8.55 -2.03 9.78
C ILE A 87 7.89 -1.20 10.89
N TYR A 88 8.40 0.02 11.15
CA TYR A 88 7.73 0.95 12.06
C TYR A 88 6.39 1.41 11.50
N GLY A 89 5.38 1.51 12.37
CA GLY A 89 4.01 1.83 12.00
C GLY A 89 3.82 3.20 11.34
N ASP A 90 4.73 4.14 11.59
CA ASP A 90 4.73 5.47 10.99
C ASP A 90 5.69 5.61 9.81
N GLN A 91 6.17 4.50 9.23
CA GLN A 91 6.76 4.47 7.90
C GLN A 91 5.66 4.25 6.85
N SER A 92 5.89 4.72 5.63
CA SER A 92 4.91 4.63 4.54
C SER A 92 4.87 3.26 3.88
N LEU A 93 3.80 2.99 3.14
CA LEU A 93 3.72 1.82 2.25
C LEU A 93 4.77 1.91 1.13
N GLU A 94 5.11 3.12 0.67
CA GLU A 94 6.21 3.34 -0.29
C GLU A 94 7.52 2.74 0.23
N ARG A 95 7.88 3.09 1.49
CA ARG A 95 9.09 2.55 2.10
C ARG A 95 9.07 1.03 2.23
N LEU A 96 7.91 0.44 2.45
CA LEU A 96 7.75 -1.01 2.51
C LEU A 96 7.86 -1.65 1.11
N ALA A 97 7.29 -1.00 0.08
CA ALA A 97 7.38 -1.45 -1.30
C ALA A 97 8.84 -1.43 -1.81
N GLU A 98 9.52 -0.28 -1.67
CA GLU A 98 10.95 -0.15 -2.01
C GLU A 98 11.79 -1.26 -1.36
N TYR A 99 11.54 -1.50 -0.07
CA TYR A 99 12.32 -2.47 0.68
C TYR A 99 12.11 -3.91 0.20
N ILE A 100 10.86 -4.34 -0.09
CA ILE A 100 10.62 -5.69 -0.59
C ILE A 100 11.18 -5.89 -2.00
N ILE A 101 11.14 -4.87 -2.86
CA ILE A 101 11.73 -4.90 -4.20
C ILE A 101 13.25 -5.08 -4.08
N ASP A 102 13.92 -4.27 -3.26
CA ASP A 102 15.36 -4.36 -2.99
C ASP A 102 15.75 -5.75 -2.41
N GLU A 103 14.98 -6.27 -1.46
CA GLU A 103 15.18 -7.57 -0.86
C GLU A 103 14.96 -8.76 -1.84
N MET A 104 14.24 -8.53 -2.93
CA MET A 104 14.15 -9.49 -4.03
C MET A 104 15.36 -9.40 -4.97
N GLY A 105 16.21 -8.37 -4.83
CA GLY A 105 17.36 -8.10 -5.69
C GLY A 105 16.96 -7.51 -7.04
N TRP A 106 15.81 -6.83 -7.08
CA TRP A 106 15.25 -6.22 -8.28
C TRP A 106 15.53 -4.73 -8.33
N ASP A 107 15.60 -4.19 -9.54
CA ASP A 107 15.66 -2.74 -9.77
C ASP A 107 14.26 -2.14 -9.56
N ASN A 108 14.18 -1.03 -8.83
CA ASN A 108 12.92 -0.33 -8.57
C ASN A 108 12.65 0.69 -9.70
N ASP A 109 12.45 0.18 -10.91
CA ASP A 109 12.30 0.96 -12.15
C ASP A 109 10.88 0.93 -12.74
N HIS A 110 9.94 0.28 -12.04
CA HIS A 110 8.54 0.17 -12.44
C HIS A 110 7.58 0.58 -11.33
N LEU A 111 6.31 0.76 -11.70
CA LEU A 111 5.23 1.10 -10.78
C LEU A 111 4.83 -0.10 -9.91
N HIS A 112 4.30 0.21 -8.75
CA HIS A 112 3.76 -0.77 -7.83
C HIS A 112 2.42 -0.31 -7.24
N ALA A 113 1.65 -1.24 -6.68
CA ALA A 113 0.45 -0.91 -5.92
C ALA A 113 0.15 -1.98 -4.86
N PHE A 114 -0.54 -1.53 -3.80
CA PHE A 114 -1.19 -2.41 -2.83
C PHE A 114 -2.68 -2.47 -3.10
N PHE A 115 -3.23 -3.68 -3.17
CA PHE A 115 -4.64 -3.94 -3.46
C PHE A 115 -5.34 -4.49 -2.24
N PHE A 116 -6.61 -4.12 -2.07
CA PHE A 116 -7.51 -4.74 -1.10
C PHE A 116 -8.28 -5.86 -1.80
N PRO A 117 -7.88 -7.14 -1.62
CA PRO A 117 -8.47 -8.24 -2.37
C PRO A 117 -9.94 -8.46 -1.97
N GLU A 118 -10.77 -8.72 -2.95
CA GLU A 118 -12.17 -9.07 -2.76
C GLU A 118 -12.38 -10.59 -2.89
N LYS A 119 -13.21 -11.14 -2.00
CA LYS A 119 -13.62 -12.54 -2.08
C LYS A 119 -14.87 -12.65 -2.93
N ARG A 120 -14.74 -13.24 -4.13
CA ARG A 120 -15.88 -13.53 -5.00
C ARG A 120 -16.61 -14.82 -4.64
N ASN A 121 -17.81 -15.00 -5.20
CA ASN A 121 -18.57 -16.24 -5.10
C ASN A 121 -17.73 -17.45 -5.53
N GLY A 122 -17.70 -18.51 -4.68
CA GLY A 122 -16.85 -19.69 -4.91
C GLY A 122 -15.50 -19.66 -4.18
N GLY A 123 -15.20 -18.58 -3.39
CA GLY A 123 -13.99 -18.52 -2.56
C GLY A 123 -12.71 -18.09 -3.30
N ILE A 124 -12.82 -17.66 -4.54
CA ILE A 124 -11.72 -17.13 -5.33
C ILE A 124 -11.44 -15.69 -4.89
N TRP A 125 -10.16 -15.38 -4.63
CA TRP A 125 -9.72 -14.02 -4.34
C TRP A 125 -9.41 -13.28 -5.63
N GLU A 126 -10.00 -12.12 -5.80
CA GLU A 126 -9.61 -11.19 -6.83
C GLU A 126 -8.66 -10.14 -6.23
N TRP A 127 -7.44 -10.13 -6.73
CA TRP A 127 -6.39 -9.24 -6.24
C TRP A 127 -6.43 -7.87 -6.90
N TYR A 128 -6.73 -7.81 -8.20
CA TYR A 128 -6.91 -6.57 -8.92
C TYR A 128 -8.33 -6.05 -8.70
N THR A 129 -8.46 -5.12 -7.81
CA THR A 129 -9.73 -4.41 -7.54
C THR A 129 -9.51 -2.93 -7.83
N SER A 130 -10.61 -2.17 -7.89
CA SER A 130 -10.54 -0.70 -7.93
C SER A 130 -10.12 -0.08 -6.59
N TYR A 131 -9.91 -0.89 -5.56
CA TYR A 131 -9.49 -0.46 -4.24
C TYR A 131 -7.99 -0.69 -4.07
N GLU A 132 -7.22 0.24 -4.63
CA GLU A 132 -5.76 0.21 -4.61
C GLU A 132 -5.18 1.45 -3.95
N ILE A 133 -3.92 1.33 -3.50
CA ILE A 133 -3.04 2.42 -3.11
C ILE A 133 -1.85 2.32 -4.06
N GLY A 134 -1.72 3.27 -4.97
CA GLY A 134 -0.77 3.23 -6.08
C GLY A 134 0.58 3.86 -5.76
N SER A 135 1.53 3.71 -6.67
CA SER A 135 2.85 4.34 -6.60
C SER A 135 2.77 5.84 -6.38
N ALA A 136 3.74 6.38 -5.66
CA ALA A 136 3.80 7.81 -5.37
C ALA A 136 3.74 8.68 -6.63
N GLY A 137 2.83 9.67 -6.61
CA GLY A 137 2.65 10.64 -7.68
C GLY A 137 1.98 10.13 -8.95
N VAL A 138 1.41 8.91 -8.93
CA VAL A 138 0.72 8.32 -10.10
C VAL A 138 -0.73 8.01 -9.75
N ASP A 139 -1.64 8.79 -10.32
CA ASP A 139 -3.08 8.51 -10.26
C ASP A 139 -3.46 7.37 -11.21
N ASN A 140 -4.63 6.74 -11.00
CA ASN A 140 -5.16 5.83 -11.99
C ASN A 140 -5.74 6.60 -13.20
N ASP A 141 -6.09 5.88 -14.27
CA ASP A 141 -6.54 6.49 -15.54
C ASP A 141 -7.86 7.26 -15.43
N GLN A 142 -8.62 7.10 -14.36
CA GLN A 142 -9.98 7.63 -14.24
C GLN A 142 -10.14 8.71 -13.17
N PHE A 143 -9.49 8.54 -12.00
CA PHE A 143 -9.63 9.44 -10.86
C PHE A 143 -8.39 9.38 -9.95
N PRO A 144 -8.16 10.42 -9.11
CA PRO A 144 -7.06 10.42 -8.17
C PRO A 144 -7.23 9.35 -7.08
N ILE A 145 -6.15 8.67 -6.74
CA ILE A 145 -6.11 7.64 -5.70
C ILE A 145 -5.19 8.06 -4.55
N LEU A 146 -5.16 7.28 -3.48
CA LEU A 146 -4.15 7.41 -2.44
C LEU A 146 -2.82 6.86 -2.95
N HIS A 147 -1.74 7.55 -2.61
CA HIS A 147 -0.39 7.15 -2.96
C HIS A 147 0.31 6.44 -1.79
N THR A 148 1.23 5.55 -2.12
CA THR A 148 1.92 4.70 -1.14
C THR A 148 2.79 5.50 -0.17
N ASP A 149 3.31 6.66 -0.55
CA ASP A 149 4.05 7.58 0.32
C ASP A 149 3.16 8.35 1.31
N GLU A 150 1.86 8.48 1.00
CA GLU A 150 0.88 9.15 1.85
C GLU A 150 0.21 8.21 2.85
N VAL A 151 0.33 6.89 2.69
CA VAL A 151 -0.30 5.91 3.56
C VAL A 151 0.73 5.25 4.48
N LEU A 152 0.61 5.52 5.77
CA LEU A 152 1.44 4.85 6.78
C LEU A 152 0.98 3.40 6.95
N VAL A 153 1.92 2.48 7.17
CA VAL A 153 1.57 1.07 7.34
C VAL A 153 0.59 0.83 8.50
N LEU A 154 0.66 1.63 9.56
CA LEU A 154 -0.29 1.55 10.69
C LEU A 154 -1.67 2.14 10.37
N SER A 155 -1.83 2.83 9.24
CA SER A 155 -3.12 3.43 8.87
C SER A 155 -4.11 2.43 8.25
N ILE A 156 -3.70 1.21 7.94
CA ILE A 156 -4.59 0.17 7.41
C ILE A 156 -5.25 -0.59 8.56
N ASP A 157 -6.56 -0.83 8.45
CA ASP A 157 -7.30 -1.66 9.41
C ASP A 157 -7.09 -3.16 9.10
N TYR A 158 -5.98 -3.71 9.61
CA TYR A 158 -5.64 -5.13 9.41
C TYR A 158 -6.58 -6.10 10.12
N SER A 159 -7.47 -5.63 10.98
CA SER A 159 -8.52 -6.49 11.54
C SER A 159 -9.57 -6.85 10.49
N LYS A 160 -9.78 -5.96 9.51
CA LYS A 160 -10.65 -6.18 8.35
C LYS A 160 -9.89 -6.76 7.15
N HIS A 161 -8.65 -6.31 6.95
CA HIS A 161 -7.81 -6.66 5.81
C HIS A 161 -6.50 -7.32 6.27
N PRO A 162 -6.56 -8.57 6.81
CA PRO A 162 -5.36 -9.27 7.27
C PRO A 162 -4.42 -9.66 6.12
N ARG A 163 -4.87 -9.47 4.88
CA ARG A 163 -4.11 -9.71 3.65
C ARG A 163 -4.33 -8.58 2.67
N LEU A 164 -3.23 -8.16 2.03
CA LEU A 164 -3.26 -7.28 0.86
C LEU A 164 -2.57 -7.98 -0.32
N GLY A 165 -2.95 -7.62 -1.54
CA GLY A 165 -2.15 -7.88 -2.72
C GLY A 165 -1.07 -6.82 -2.83
N PHE A 166 0.13 -7.19 -3.27
CA PHE A 166 1.16 -6.26 -3.71
C PHE A 166 1.60 -6.67 -5.10
N VAL A 167 1.62 -5.73 -6.01
CA VAL A 167 2.09 -5.91 -7.39
C VAL A 167 3.22 -4.94 -7.63
N PHE A 168 4.27 -5.44 -8.23
CA PHE A 168 5.37 -4.65 -8.77
C PHE A 168 5.52 -5.01 -10.24
N ASP A 169 5.74 -4.01 -11.08
CA ASP A 169 5.81 -4.13 -12.54
C ASP A 169 4.54 -4.78 -13.13
N PHE A 170 3.61 -3.93 -13.57
CA PHE A 170 2.35 -4.38 -14.17
C PHE A 170 2.54 -5.08 -15.52
N GLY A 171 3.71 -4.92 -16.15
CA GLY A 171 4.07 -5.61 -17.40
C GLY A 171 4.46 -7.06 -17.16
N ASP A 172 5.41 -7.29 -16.27
CA ASP A 172 5.89 -8.63 -15.87
C ASP A 172 5.09 -9.26 -14.74
N ASP A 173 4.20 -8.47 -14.12
CA ASP A 173 3.16 -8.90 -13.19
C ASP A 173 3.70 -9.66 -11.95
N HIS A 174 4.70 -9.08 -11.29
CA HIS A 174 5.26 -9.63 -10.06
C HIS A 174 4.29 -9.48 -8.88
N ARG A 175 3.61 -10.56 -8.53
CA ARG A 175 2.55 -10.58 -7.51
C ARG A 175 3.02 -11.16 -6.19
N PHE A 176 2.62 -10.50 -5.10
CA PHE A 176 2.79 -10.99 -3.74
C PHE A 176 1.47 -10.96 -2.98
N VAL A 177 1.31 -11.91 -2.07
CA VAL A 177 0.38 -11.76 -0.95
C VAL A 177 1.14 -11.20 0.23
N MET A 178 0.72 -10.06 0.74
CA MET A 178 1.20 -9.48 1.99
C MET A 178 0.26 -9.90 3.11
N GLU A 179 0.73 -10.74 4.04
CA GLU A 179 -0.03 -11.17 5.21
C GLU A 179 0.41 -10.39 6.45
N TYR A 180 -0.52 -9.75 7.14
CA TYR A 180 -0.27 -9.17 8.45
C TYR A 180 -0.07 -10.27 9.49
N LYS A 181 1.06 -10.25 10.19
CA LYS A 181 1.45 -11.26 11.18
C LYS A 181 1.34 -10.78 12.62
N GLY A 182 1.18 -9.49 12.82
CA GLY A 182 1.02 -8.90 14.15
C GLY A 182 1.76 -7.58 14.32
N LEU A 183 1.68 -7.10 15.56
CA LEU A 183 2.29 -5.83 15.95
C LEU A 183 2.90 -5.99 17.33
N ARG A 184 4.01 -5.30 17.59
CA ARG A 184 4.68 -5.21 18.88
C ARG A 184 5.14 -3.78 19.16
N ASP A 185 5.47 -3.51 20.39
CA ASP A 185 6.18 -2.29 20.76
C ASP A 185 7.65 -2.37 20.34
N ALA A 186 8.23 -1.23 19.98
CA ALA A 186 9.66 -1.15 19.75
C ALA A 186 10.43 -1.24 21.07
N ASP A 187 11.54 -1.98 21.06
CA ASP A 187 12.46 -2.00 22.19
C ASP A 187 13.25 -0.69 22.28
N LYS A 188 13.65 -0.31 23.50
CA LYS A 188 14.36 0.96 23.75
C LYS A 188 15.65 1.16 22.93
N ASN A 189 16.27 0.08 22.49
CA ASN A 189 17.51 0.10 21.73
C ASN A 189 17.31 -0.01 20.22
N GLU A 190 16.07 -0.26 19.78
CA GLU A 190 15.76 -0.32 18.34
C GLU A 190 15.71 1.08 17.76
N LYS A 191 16.47 1.29 16.69
CA LYS A 191 16.51 2.55 15.95
C LYS A 191 15.67 2.42 14.69
N LYS A 192 14.81 3.40 14.43
CA LYS A 192 13.93 3.44 13.27
C LYS A 192 14.69 3.33 11.95
N ASP A 193 15.90 3.87 11.87
CA ASP A 193 16.75 3.83 10.67
C ASP A 193 17.19 2.41 10.27
N ASN A 194 17.06 1.43 11.20
CA ASN A 194 17.34 0.03 10.92
C ASN A 194 16.11 -0.74 10.38
N PHE A 195 15.04 -0.03 10.02
CA PHE A 195 13.79 -0.59 9.52
C PHE A 195 13.42 0.07 8.17
N PRO A 196 12.79 -0.66 7.28
CA PRO A 196 12.33 -2.06 7.40
C PRO A 196 13.49 -3.03 7.54
N LYS A 197 13.24 -4.24 8.05
CA LYS A 197 14.23 -5.32 8.12
C LYS A 197 13.58 -6.69 7.91
N VAL A 198 14.26 -7.59 7.20
CA VAL A 198 13.88 -9.01 7.13
C VAL A 198 14.24 -9.68 8.46
N VAL A 199 13.28 -10.41 9.04
CA VAL A 199 13.49 -11.19 10.29
C VAL A 199 13.46 -12.68 10.07
N ASP A 200 12.83 -13.15 8.98
CA ASP A 200 12.82 -14.54 8.54
C ASP A 200 12.55 -14.60 7.03
N GLN A 201 13.05 -15.64 6.37
CA GLN A 201 12.86 -15.79 4.92
C GLN A 201 13.01 -17.24 4.47
N ARG A 202 12.43 -17.54 3.30
CA ARG A 202 12.57 -18.82 2.64
C ARG A 202 12.63 -18.66 1.13
N GLY A 203 13.46 -19.49 0.50
CA GLY A 203 13.59 -19.52 -0.96
C GLY A 203 14.55 -18.50 -1.49
N VAL A 204 14.81 -18.57 -2.78
CA VAL A 204 15.63 -17.63 -3.53
C VAL A 204 14.71 -16.84 -4.44
N ALA A 205 14.85 -15.53 -4.45
CA ALA A 205 14.11 -14.66 -5.34
C ALA A 205 14.37 -15.06 -6.81
N PRO A 206 13.36 -15.04 -7.66
CA PRO A 206 13.56 -15.22 -9.10
C PRO A 206 14.28 -14.00 -9.67
N GLU A 207 14.83 -14.17 -10.87
CA GLU A 207 15.26 -13.04 -11.69
C GLU A 207 14.07 -12.11 -11.98
N GLN A 208 14.30 -10.80 -12.01
CA GLN A 208 13.27 -9.81 -12.34
C GLN A 208 12.77 -10.00 -13.76
N TYR A 209 13.70 -10.21 -14.69
CA TYR A 209 13.44 -10.42 -16.12
C TYR A 209 13.97 -11.79 -16.55
N PRO A 210 13.22 -12.88 -16.28
CA PRO A 210 13.66 -14.20 -16.69
C PRO A 210 13.68 -14.31 -18.22
N ASP A 211 14.78 -14.83 -18.78
CA ASP A 211 14.82 -15.19 -20.19
C ASP A 211 13.72 -16.24 -20.46
N TYR A 212 12.70 -15.86 -21.19
CA TYR A 212 11.73 -16.81 -21.75
C TYR A 212 12.46 -17.57 -22.85
N VAL A 213 12.96 -18.77 -22.51
CA VAL A 213 13.47 -19.70 -23.53
C VAL A 213 12.23 -20.24 -24.25
N ASP A 214 12.08 -19.86 -25.53
CA ASP A 214 11.06 -20.37 -26.47
C ASP A 214 11.14 -21.90 -26.64
#